data_335224e9b1799e4a02f60fe2ffa6f431
#
_entry.id   335224e9b1799e4a02f60fe2ffa6f431
#
_cell.length_a   1.000
_cell.length_b   1.000
_cell.length_c   1.000
_cell.angle_alpha   90.00
_cell.angle_beta   90.00
_cell.angle_gamma   90.00
#
_symmetry.space_group_name_H-M   'P 1'
#
loop_
_entity.id
_entity.type
_entity.pdbx_description
1 polymer ?
#
loop_
_entity_poly.entity_id
_entity_poly.type
_entity_poly.pdbx_seq_one_letter_code
_entity_poly.pdbx_strand_id
1 'polypeptide(L)'
;MGVPRPLSVRSVLSLAALVAAVPAACAAPASGPAVQVRIDQLGFLPGAHKLALVEGGPARAFEVVDEGGQVVLRGTLPAAARWEASGSEAAVADLSALSVPGRYRLRVDGAVASDPFAVDPQAYAGLADAALKAFYFNRAGTALAPAHAGPYARPAGHPDTEVEIHPSAASPSHPAGSVVSAPKGWYDAGDYNKYVVNSGISTWTLLAAWEHYPEFFRGRDLGIPESGDAVPDILDEAWWNLEWMLAMQDAGDGGVWHKLTNLRFDGEVMPERATARRYMVGKGTAAALDFAAVMAIASRLYAPYEARFPGAPARMRAAAEAAWRWAQAHPDVAYRQPQDVHTGAYGDSRFDDEFAWAAAELYLLTGEAQYWRAFERHAADPGVPSWASVGALGWVSLAHH
;
A
#
# COMPACT_ATOMS: atom_id res chain seq x y z
N MET A 1 18.84 56.01 48.87
CA MET A 1 19.08 57.38 48.48
C MET A 1 18.60 57.50 47.04
N GLY A 2 17.64 58.24 46.63
CA GLY A 2 16.90 59.38 47.03
C GLY A 2 15.97 59.62 45.81
N VAL A 3 14.67 59.63 46.07
CA VAL A 3 13.64 60.14 45.15
C VAL A 3 13.81 61.69 45.08
N PRO A 4 13.45 62.36 43.94
CA PRO A 4 12.18 63.10 44.03
C PRO A 4 11.29 63.11 42.76
N ARG A 5 9.98 63.11 43.01
CA ARG A 5 8.89 63.74 42.28
C ARG A 5 8.91 65.26 42.38
N PRO A 6 7.90 65.98 41.80
CA PRO A 6 7.13 66.00 40.59
C PRO A 6 7.07 67.41 39.96
N LEU A 7 6.35 67.59 38.84
CA LEU A 7 5.59 68.80 38.58
C LEU A 7 4.54 68.64 37.47
N SER A 8 3.34 69.05 37.81
CA SER A 8 2.13 69.23 37.05
C SER A 8 2.10 70.52 36.25
N VAL A 9 1.52 70.49 35.04
CA VAL A 9 0.83 71.72 34.53
C VAL A 9 -0.41 71.27 33.74
N ARG A 10 -1.55 71.72 34.20
CA ARG A 10 -2.84 71.76 33.53
C ARG A 10 -2.83 72.84 32.47
N SER A 11 -3.45 72.59 31.32
CA SER A 11 -4.06 73.66 30.50
C SER A 11 -5.26 73.15 29.75
N VAL A 12 -6.25 73.90 29.71
CA VAL A 12 -7.68 73.74 29.51
C VAL A 12 -8.07 74.16 28.09
N LEU A 13 -9.07 73.48 27.56
CA LEU A 13 -10.11 73.83 26.54
C LEU A 13 -9.71 74.20 25.11
N SER A 14 -10.28 73.49 24.17
CA SER A 14 -11.37 74.05 23.32
C SER A 14 -12.08 72.98 22.55
N LEU A 15 -13.38 72.89 22.71
CA LEU A 15 -14.32 72.03 22.02
C LEU A 15 -14.66 72.68 20.66
N ALA A 16 -14.29 72.02 19.54
CA ALA A 16 -14.82 72.30 18.21
C ALA A 16 -15.47 71.04 17.65
N ALA A 17 -16.79 71.04 17.63
CA ALA A 17 -17.57 69.93 17.02
C ALA A 17 -17.43 70.02 15.49
N LEU A 18 -16.66 69.10 14.93
CA LEU A 18 -16.64 68.88 13.47
C LEU A 18 -17.59 67.69 13.17
N VAL A 19 -18.78 68.00 12.63
CA VAL A 19 -19.68 67.00 12.05
C VAL A 19 -19.03 66.52 10.77
N ALA A 20 -18.29 65.38 10.83
CA ALA A 20 -17.84 64.66 9.63
C ALA A 20 -18.97 63.80 9.12
N ALA A 21 -19.46 64.11 7.96
CA ALA A 21 -20.34 63.22 7.19
C ALA A 21 -19.58 61.94 6.88
N VAL A 22 -19.99 60.83 7.47
CA VAL A 22 -19.51 59.49 7.13
C VAL A 22 -20.05 59.13 5.73
N PRO A 23 -19.25 58.94 4.71
CA PRO A 23 -19.73 58.39 3.44
C PRO A 23 -20.24 56.96 3.76
N ALA A 24 -21.46 56.67 3.39
CA ALA A 24 -21.97 55.32 3.36
C ALA A 24 -21.06 54.46 2.47
N ALA A 25 -20.19 53.67 3.07
CA ALA A 25 -19.43 52.66 2.35
C ALA A 25 -20.45 51.71 1.76
N CYS A 26 -20.62 51.75 0.44
CA CYS A 26 -21.24 50.68 -0.30
C CYS A 26 -20.48 49.40 0.08
N ALA A 27 -21.09 48.54 0.89
CA ALA A 27 -20.62 47.20 1.10
C ALA A 27 -20.51 46.54 -0.26
N ALA A 28 -19.31 46.21 -0.69
CA ALA A 28 -19.10 45.37 -1.84
C ALA A 28 -19.92 44.07 -1.62
N PRO A 29 -20.62 43.57 -2.62
CA PRO A 29 -21.32 42.31 -2.46
C PRO A 29 -20.30 41.28 -1.99
N ALA A 30 -20.64 40.55 -0.92
CA ALA A 30 -19.81 39.45 -0.43
C ALA A 30 -19.64 38.52 -1.60
N SER A 31 -18.41 38.45 -2.12
CA SER A 31 -18.07 37.47 -3.14
C SER A 31 -18.37 36.09 -2.55
N GLY A 32 -19.32 35.37 -3.12
CA GLY A 32 -19.57 33.99 -2.75
C GLY A 32 -18.27 33.20 -2.81
N PRO A 33 -18.22 32.01 -2.21
CA PRO A 33 -17.00 31.21 -2.23
C PRO A 33 -16.48 31.07 -3.67
N ALA A 34 -15.21 31.33 -3.87
CA ALA A 34 -14.56 31.22 -5.17
C ALA A 34 -14.74 29.79 -5.71
N VAL A 35 -15.06 29.68 -6.99
CA VAL A 35 -15.16 28.37 -7.65
C VAL A 35 -13.84 27.64 -7.53
N GLN A 36 -13.87 26.42 -7.03
CA GLN A 36 -12.73 25.53 -6.95
C GLN A 36 -12.98 24.29 -7.80
N VAL A 37 -11.97 23.82 -8.51
CA VAL A 37 -12.02 22.58 -9.28
C VAL A 37 -11.05 21.58 -8.71
N ARG A 38 -11.55 20.40 -8.43
CA ARG A 38 -10.75 19.22 -8.07
C ARG A 38 -10.76 18.26 -9.23
N ILE A 39 -9.59 17.96 -9.73
CA ILE A 39 -9.37 17.08 -10.88
C ILE A 39 -8.21 16.15 -10.59
N ASP A 40 -8.18 14.98 -11.24
CA ASP A 40 -7.06 14.05 -11.12
C ASP A 40 -5.77 14.70 -11.65
N GLN A 41 -4.80 14.87 -10.76
CA GLN A 41 -3.53 15.53 -11.07
C GLN A 41 -2.56 14.63 -11.82
N LEU A 42 -2.74 13.30 -11.78
CA LEU A 42 -1.97 12.34 -12.59
C LEU A 42 -2.42 12.38 -14.04
N GLY A 43 -3.70 12.69 -14.27
CA GLY A 43 -4.33 12.69 -15.58
C GLY A 43 -5.28 11.53 -15.79
N PHE A 44 -5.66 11.31 -17.02
CA PHE A 44 -6.67 10.32 -17.39
C PHE A 44 -6.21 9.47 -18.56
N LEU A 45 -6.59 8.20 -18.56
CA LEU A 45 -6.49 7.36 -19.75
C LEU A 45 -7.49 7.83 -20.82
N PRO A 46 -7.16 7.77 -22.13
CA PRO A 46 -8.03 8.24 -23.21
C PRO A 46 -9.45 7.66 -23.20
N GLY A 47 -9.58 6.35 -22.92
CA GLY A 47 -10.85 5.64 -22.90
C GLY A 47 -11.57 5.59 -21.53
N ALA A 48 -10.97 6.16 -20.46
CA ALA A 48 -11.58 6.09 -19.13
C ALA A 48 -12.66 7.17 -18.92
N HIS A 49 -13.51 6.94 -17.93
CA HIS A 49 -14.35 8.01 -17.38
C HIS A 49 -13.48 9.10 -16.78
N LYS A 50 -13.78 10.35 -17.10
CA LYS A 50 -13.02 11.53 -16.65
C LYS A 50 -13.96 12.49 -15.97
N LEU A 51 -13.81 12.64 -14.67
CA LEU A 51 -14.68 13.48 -13.85
C LEU A 51 -13.85 14.56 -13.15
N ALA A 52 -14.44 15.77 -13.06
CA ALA A 52 -13.93 16.83 -12.21
C ALA A 52 -15.02 17.28 -11.27
N LEU A 53 -14.67 17.64 -10.05
CA LEU A 53 -15.60 18.22 -9.07
C LEU A 53 -15.46 19.74 -9.08
N VAL A 54 -16.58 20.43 -9.14
CA VAL A 54 -16.68 21.89 -9.13
C VAL A 54 -17.42 22.32 -7.86
N GLU A 55 -16.69 22.92 -6.94
CA GLU A 55 -17.20 23.43 -5.65
C GLU A 55 -17.38 24.95 -5.71
N GLY A 56 -18.39 25.48 -5.03
CA GLY A 56 -18.65 26.92 -4.91
C GLY A 56 -19.33 27.54 -6.12
N GLY A 57 -20.14 28.57 -5.86
CA GLY A 57 -20.80 29.38 -6.87
C GLY A 57 -21.93 28.70 -7.66
N PRO A 58 -22.71 29.45 -8.42
CA PRO A 58 -23.79 28.96 -9.27
C PRO A 58 -23.29 28.57 -10.67
N ALA A 59 -22.09 28.03 -10.80
CA ALA A 59 -21.49 27.66 -12.09
C ALA A 59 -22.42 26.77 -12.91
N ARG A 60 -22.59 27.05 -14.21
CA ARG A 60 -23.55 26.34 -15.06
C ARG A 60 -22.96 25.75 -16.32
N ALA A 61 -21.79 26.21 -16.74
CA ALA A 61 -21.10 25.73 -17.93
C ALA A 61 -19.62 25.52 -17.67
N PHE A 62 -19.07 24.56 -18.39
CA PHE A 62 -17.62 24.36 -18.41
C PHE A 62 -17.10 24.22 -19.84
N GLU A 63 -15.84 24.53 -20.03
CA GLU A 63 -15.07 24.32 -21.24
C GLU A 63 -13.76 23.63 -20.90
N VAL A 64 -13.33 22.70 -21.74
CA VAL A 64 -11.96 22.19 -21.72
C VAL A 64 -11.17 22.88 -22.84
N VAL A 65 -10.02 23.40 -22.48
CA VAL A 65 -9.12 24.04 -23.44
C VAL A 65 -7.79 23.30 -23.50
N ASP A 66 -7.22 23.25 -24.70
CA ASP A 66 -5.87 22.74 -24.93
C ASP A 66 -4.79 23.76 -24.52
N GLU A 67 -3.52 23.41 -24.71
CA GLU A 67 -2.38 24.32 -24.44
C GLU A 67 -2.38 25.57 -25.31
N GLY A 68 -2.97 25.52 -26.49
CA GLY A 68 -3.15 26.67 -27.37
C GLY A 68 -4.31 27.59 -26.99
N GLY A 69 -5.09 27.21 -25.96
CA GLY A 69 -6.27 27.91 -25.49
C GLY A 69 -7.51 27.66 -26.34
N GLN A 70 -7.45 26.73 -27.30
CA GLN A 70 -8.60 26.33 -28.11
C GLN A 70 -9.55 25.49 -27.28
N VAL A 71 -10.86 25.78 -27.37
CA VAL A 71 -11.89 24.98 -26.72
C VAL A 71 -12.09 23.67 -27.48
N VAL A 72 -11.86 22.56 -26.81
CA VAL A 72 -11.97 21.20 -27.35
C VAL A 72 -13.18 20.43 -26.85
N LEU A 73 -13.73 20.85 -25.71
CA LEU A 73 -14.96 20.24 -25.14
C LEU A 73 -15.77 21.34 -24.43
N ARG A 74 -17.10 21.27 -24.54
CA ARG A 74 -18.05 22.08 -23.79
C ARG A 74 -19.09 21.20 -23.11
N GLY A 75 -19.52 21.61 -21.91
CA GLY A 75 -20.58 20.92 -21.18
C GLY A 75 -21.28 21.85 -20.20
N THR A 76 -22.33 21.31 -19.61
CA THR A 76 -23.10 21.96 -18.54
C THR A 76 -22.91 21.21 -17.24
N LEU A 77 -22.84 21.94 -16.14
CA LEU A 77 -22.79 21.37 -14.80
C LEU A 77 -24.22 21.10 -14.30
N PRO A 78 -24.49 19.92 -13.76
CA PRO A 78 -25.71 19.66 -13.02
C PRO A 78 -25.75 20.53 -11.75
N ALA A 79 -26.89 20.52 -11.06
CA ALA A 79 -26.95 21.11 -9.72
C ALA A 79 -25.94 20.45 -8.79
N ALA A 80 -25.27 21.23 -7.95
CA ALA A 80 -24.38 20.71 -6.94
C ALA A 80 -25.15 19.79 -5.97
N ALA A 81 -24.55 18.70 -5.60
CA ALA A 81 -25.07 17.75 -4.64
C ALA A 81 -24.13 17.63 -3.44
N ARG A 82 -24.72 17.43 -2.27
CA ARG A 82 -23.97 17.19 -1.04
C ARG A 82 -23.41 15.77 -1.02
N TRP A 83 -22.13 15.66 -0.74
CA TRP A 83 -21.48 14.38 -0.50
C TRP A 83 -21.28 14.19 1.01
N GLU A 84 -22.07 13.31 1.61
CA GLU A 84 -22.14 13.16 3.07
C GLU A 84 -20.79 12.75 3.69
N ALA A 85 -20.01 11.90 3.01
CA ALA A 85 -18.74 11.41 3.53
C ALA A 85 -17.66 12.51 3.69
N SER A 86 -17.66 13.54 2.82
CA SER A 86 -16.73 14.69 2.90
C SER A 86 -17.37 15.95 3.47
N GLY A 87 -18.71 16.02 3.55
CA GLY A 87 -19.45 17.22 3.87
C GLY A 87 -19.41 18.30 2.78
N SER A 88 -18.77 18.02 1.63
CA SER A 88 -18.67 18.94 0.50
C SER A 88 -19.95 19.00 -0.32
N GLU A 89 -20.15 20.13 -0.99
CA GLU A 89 -21.21 20.33 -1.99
C GLU A 89 -20.55 20.65 -3.33
N ALA A 90 -20.73 19.78 -4.32
CA ALA A 90 -20.05 19.89 -5.62
C ALA A 90 -20.97 19.49 -6.78
N ALA A 91 -20.74 20.10 -7.93
CA ALA A 91 -21.23 19.63 -9.21
C ALA A 91 -20.17 18.76 -9.89
N VAL A 92 -20.61 17.79 -10.69
CA VAL A 92 -19.70 16.90 -11.43
C VAL A 92 -19.63 17.35 -12.89
N ALA A 93 -18.44 17.72 -13.35
CA ALA A 93 -18.15 17.94 -14.77
C ALA A 93 -17.70 16.61 -15.40
N ASP A 94 -18.45 16.11 -16.36
CA ASP A 94 -18.10 14.91 -17.12
C ASP A 94 -17.26 15.30 -18.35
N LEU A 95 -16.02 14.90 -18.36
CA LEU A 95 -15.03 15.13 -19.39
C LEU A 95 -14.76 13.87 -20.24
N SER A 96 -15.56 12.81 -20.08
CA SER A 96 -15.29 11.48 -20.67
C SER A 96 -15.24 11.48 -22.20
N ALA A 97 -15.89 12.44 -22.86
CA ALA A 97 -15.79 12.62 -24.31
C ALA A 97 -14.41 13.09 -24.81
N LEU A 98 -13.54 13.58 -23.91
CA LEU A 98 -12.18 14.01 -24.25
C LEU A 98 -11.26 12.77 -24.34
N SER A 99 -11.03 12.27 -25.55
CA SER A 99 -10.25 11.04 -25.78
C SER A 99 -8.90 11.29 -26.47
N VAL A 100 -8.65 12.49 -26.97
CA VAL A 100 -7.41 12.82 -27.65
C VAL A 100 -6.29 13.02 -26.62
N PRO A 101 -5.13 12.34 -26.75
CA PRO A 101 -3.98 12.60 -25.89
C PRO A 101 -3.51 14.05 -25.99
N GLY A 102 -3.18 14.64 -24.81
CA GLY A 102 -2.73 16.03 -24.74
C GLY A 102 -2.80 16.58 -23.31
N ARG A 103 -2.45 17.85 -23.17
CA ARG A 103 -2.57 18.61 -21.90
C ARG A 103 -3.70 19.62 -22.01
N TYR A 104 -4.48 19.71 -20.97
CA TYR A 104 -5.73 20.46 -20.95
C TYR A 104 -5.91 21.21 -19.63
N ARG A 105 -6.81 22.21 -19.67
CA ARG A 105 -7.33 22.90 -18.47
C ARG A 105 -8.85 22.98 -18.53
N LEU A 106 -9.48 22.91 -17.38
CA LEU A 106 -10.90 23.15 -17.23
C LEU A 106 -11.15 24.65 -16.95
N ARG A 107 -12.06 25.26 -17.69
CA ARG A 107 -12.64 26.58 -17.43
C ARG A 107 -14.07 26.41 -16.95
N VAL A 108 -14.46 27.21 -15.99
CA VAL A 108 -15.84 27.26 -15.48
C VAL A 108 -16.35 28.68 -15.64
N ASP A 109 -17.49 28.85 -16.32
CA ASP A 109 -18.07 30.15 -16.64
C ASP A 109 -17.06 31.15 -17.25
N GLY A 110 -16.19 30.67 -18.15
CA GLY A 110 -15.18 31.45 -18.86
C GLY A 110 -13.87 31.73 -18.09
N ALA A 111 -13.79 31.41 -16.80
CA ALA A 111 -12.58 31.55 -15.99
C ALA A 111 -11.78 30.24 -15.92
N VAL A 112 -10.45 30.32 -15.88
CA VAL A 112 -9.61 29.14 -15.62
C VAL A 112 -9.82 28.72 -14.18
N ALA A 113 -10.18 27.45 -13.99
CA ALA A 113 -10.54 26.92 -12.69
C ALA A 113 -9.68 25.71 -12.27
N SER A 114 -9.01 25.01 -13.20
CA SER A 114 -8.18 23.86 -12.85
C SER A 114 -6.68 24.10 -13.09
N ASP A 115 -5.85 23.33 -12.38
CA ASP A 115 -4.49 23.04 -12.84
C ASP A 115 -4.51 22.29 -14.17
N PRO A 116 -3.40 22.28 -14.93
CA PRO A 116 -3.32 21.48 -16.14
C PRO A 116 -3.38 20.01 -15.82
N PHE A 117 -4.13 19.25 -16.62
CA PHE A 117 -4.21 17.79 -16.53
C PHE A 117 -3.87 17.15 -17.88
N ALA A 118 -3.42 15.90 -17.84
CA ALA A 118 -3.09 15.15 -19.04
C ALA A 118 -4.23 14.16 -19.40
N VAL A 119 -4.41 13.94 -20.69
CA VAL A 119 -5.02 12.70 -21.21
C VAL A 119 -3.90 11.94 -21.90
N ASP A 120 -3.53 10.77 -21.37
CA ASP A 120 -2.34 10.04 -21.80
C ASP A 120 -2.55 8.53 -21.60
N PRO A 121 -2.24 7.68 -22.61
CA PRO A 121 -2.24 6.23 -22.43
C PRO A 121 -1.34 5.73 -21.29
N GLN A 122 -0.35 6.53 -20.88
CA GLN A 122 0.60 6.23 -19.80
C GLN A 122 0.36 7.06 -18.52
N ALA A 123 -0.81 7.67 -18.36
CA ALA A 123 -1.10 8.59 -17.24
C ALA A 123 -0.72 8.04 -15.85
N TYR A 124 -0.90 6.74 -15.63
CA TYR A 124 -0.62 6.08 -14.35
C TYR A 124 0.68 5.26 -14.32
N ALA A 125 1.45 5.25 -15.41
CA ALA A 125 2.66 4.44 -15.49
C ALA A 125 3.69 4.80 -14.41
N GLY A 126 3.98 6.08 -14.25
CA GLY A 126 4.90 6.56 -13.22
C GLY A 126 4.41 6.30 -11.79
N LEU A 127 3.09 6.34 -11.55
CA LEU A 127 2.53 5.98 -10.24
C LEU A 127 2.70 4.48 -9.97
N ALA A 128 2.46 3.63 -10.97
CA ALA A 128 2.66 2.19 -10.83
C ALA A 128 4.12 1.85 -10.51
N ASP A 129 5.07 2.47 -11.22
CA ASP A 129 6.50 2.29 -10.95
C ASP A 129 6.88 2.77 -9.55
N ALA A 130 6.38 3.93 -9.12
CA ALA A 130 6.63 4.45 -7.77
C ALA A 130 6.02 3.55 -6.68
N ALA A 131 4.82 3.01 -6.88
CA ALA A 131 4.17 2.10 -5.95
C ALA A 131 4.97 0.78 -5.80
N LEU A 132 5.47 0.22 -6.90
CA LEU A 132 6.34 -0.95 -6.85
C LEU A 132 7.70 -0.62 -6.21
N LYS A 133 8.28 0.53 -6.55
CA LYS A 133 9.54 1.00 -5.96
C LYS A 133 9.44 1.19 -4.45
N ALA A 134 8.25 1.43 -3.89
CA ALA A 134 8.04 1.55 -2.45
C ALA A 134 8.43 0.27 -1.70
N PHE A 135 8.26 -0.91 -2.29
CA PHE A 135 8.70 -2.18 -1.69
C PHE A 135 10.23 -2.23 -1.55
N TYR A 136 10.98 -1.78 -2.57
CA TYR A 136 12.43 -1.68 -2.49
C TYR A 136 12.89 -0.83 -1.30
N PHE A 137 12.23 0.29 -1.02
CA PHE A 137 12.56 1.13 0.13
C PHE A 137 12.31 0.45 1.47
N ASN A 138 11.43 -0.56 1.51
CA ASN A 138 11.12 -1.36 2.69
C ASN A 138 11.97 -2.63 2.83
N ARG A 139 12.91 -2.91 1.94
CA ARG A 139 13.79 -4.07 2.04
C ARG A 139 14.57 -4.06 3.36
N ALA A 140 14.45 -5.13 4.15
CA ALA A 140 15.25 -5.36 5.35
C ALA A 140 16.58 -6.03 5.00
N GLY A 141 17.60 -5.89 5.84
CA GLY A 141 18.85 -6.61 5.72
C GLY A 141 19.81 -6.11 4.66
N THR A 142 19.49 -5.04 3.93
CA THR A 142 20.33 -4.48 2.86
C THR A 142 20.49 -2.96 2.97
N ALA A 143 21.60 -2.45 2.48
CA ALA A 143 21.77 -1.02 2.27
C ALA A 143 21.01 -0.58 1.01
N LEU A 144 20.36 0.56 1.07
CA LEU A 144 19.77 1.20 -0.09
C LEU A 144 20.81 2.15 -0.69
N ALA A 145 21.44 1.72 -1.79
CA ALA A 145 22.50 2.49 -2.43
C ALA A 145 21.96 3.76 -3.11
N PRO A 146 22.73 4.87 -3.13
CA PRO A 146 22.30 6.12 -3.78
C PRO A 146 21.93 5.97 -5.25
N ALA A 147 22.56 5.04 -5.97
CA ALA A 147 22.24 4.77 -7.38
C ALA A 147 20.80 4.31 -7.59
N HIS A 148 20.20 3.63 -6.60
CA HIS A 148 18.84 3.10 -6.69
C HIS A 148 17.84 3.84 -5.78
N ALA A 149 18.31 4.46 -4.71
CA ALA A 149 17.46 5.10 -3.70
C ALA A 149 17.51 6.64 -3.73
N GLY A 150 18.46 7.24 -4.46
CA GLY A 150 18.62 8.70 -4.50
C GLY A 150 18.74 9.30 -3.09
N PRO A 151 17.92 10.30 -2.74
CA PRO A 151 17.98 10.94 -1.42
C PRO A 151 17.52 10.06 -0.25
N TYR A 152 16.90 8.91 -0.54
CA TYR A 152 16.43 7.93 0.47
C TYR A 152 17.46 6.81 0.73
N ALA A 153 18.70 6.99 0.25
CA ALA A 153 19.77 6.04 0.51
C ALA A 153 20.03 5.90 2.02
N ARG A 154 20.25 4.66 2.48
CA ARG A 154 20.51 4.36 3.89
C ARG A 154 21.41 3.14 4.06
N PRO A 155 22.13 3.01 5.19
CA PRO A 155 22.83 1.79 5.55
C PRO A 155 21.87 0.59 5.72
N ALA A 156 22.42 -0.62 5.74
CA ALA A 156 21.69 -1.81 6.07
C ALA A 156 21.24 -1.81 7.55
N GLY A 157 20.01 -2.23 7.79
CA GLY A 157 19.50 -2.52 9.12
C GLY A 157 18.93 -3.94 9.16
N HIS A 158 18.85 -4.56 10.33
CA HIS A 158 18.19 -5.84 10.57
C HIS A 158 18.63 -6.97 9.61
N PRO A 159 19.87 -7.42 9.65
CA PRO A 159 20.33 -8.53 8.83
C PRO A 159 19.61 -9.84 9.16
N ASP A 160 19.01 -9.93 10.35
CA ASP A 160 18.18 -11.03 10.87
C ASP A 160 18.83 -12.42 10.67
N THR A 161 20.17 -12.47 10.76
CA THR A 161 20.95 -13.72 10.70
C THR A 161 21.02 -14.44 12.04
N GLU A 162 20.66 -13.76 13.13
CA GLU A 162 20.66 -14.25 14.50
C GLU A 162 19.34 -13.86 15.18
N VAL A 163 18.28 -14.62 14.91
CA VAL A 163 16.93 -14.39 15.45
C VAL A 163 16.66 -15.45 16.51
N GLU A 164 16.31 -15.04 17.72
CA GLU A 164 16.07 -15.94 18.84
C GLU A 164 14.65 -16.53 18.77
N ILE A 165 14.51 -17.81 19.07
CA ILE A 165 13.20 -18.46 19.19
C ILE A 165 12.57 -18.05 20.52
N HIS A 166 11.50 -17.25 20.45
CA HIS A 166 10.69 -16.88 21.62
C HIS A 166 10.01 -18.12 22.21
N PRO A 167 9.78 -18.20 23.54
CA PRO A 167 9.08 -19.35 24.14
C PRO A 167 7.76 -19.74 23.49
N SER A 168 7.00 -18.77 22.97
CA SER A 168 5.74 -19.01 22.24
C SER A 168 5.93 -19.65 20.86
N ALA A 169 7.14 -19.66 20.32
CA ALA A 169 7.48 -20.18 19.01
C ALA A 169 8.27 -21.51 19.10
N ALA A 170 8.54 -21.98 20.32
CA ALA A 170 9.39 -23.15 20.54
C ALA A 170 8.76 -24.44 20.00
N SER A 171 9.60 -25.28 19.44
CA SER A 171 9.27 -26.63 18.99
C SER A 171 10.41 -27.60 19.35
N PRO A 172 10.22 -28.92 19.22
CA PRO A 172 11.29 -29.89 19.48
C PRO A 172 12.55 -29.65 18.61
N SER A 173 12.36 -29.17 17.36
CA SER A 173 13.45 -28.82 16.43
C SER A 173 14.07 -27.46 16.73
N HIS A 174 13.30 -26.55 17.33
CA HIS A 174 13.71 -25.18 17.66
C HIS A 174 13.33 -24.82 19.08
N PRO A 175 14.12 -25.25 20.10
CA PRO A 175 13.85 -24.91 21.49
C PRO A 175 13.89 -23.40 21.74
N ALA A 176 13.18 -22.93 22.76
CA ALA A 176 13.22 -21.53 23.19
C ALA A 176 14.66 -21.08 23.47
N GLY A 177 15.03 -19.88 23.01
CA GLY A 177 16.37 -19.33 23.10
C GLY A 177 17.37 -19.85 22.06
N SER A 178 17.01 -20.86 21.25
CA SER A 178 17.84 -21.21 20.08
C SER A 178 17.78 -20.10 19.02
N VAL A 179 18.75 -20.09 18.10
CA VAL A 179 18.91 -19.03 17.11
C VAL A 179 18.73 -19.59 15.71
N VAL A 180 17.99 -18.87 14.89
CA VAL A 180 17.76 -19.16 13.47
C VAL A 180 18.11 -17.94 12.62
N SER A 181 18.27 -18.14 11.32
CA SER A 181 18.52 -17.08 10.35
C SER A 181 17.32 -16.88 9.43
N ALA A 182 16.79 -15.65 9.35
CA ALA A 182 15.69 -15.27 8.48
C ALA A 182 15.92 -13.87 7.87
N PRO A 183 16.97 -13.73 7.04
CA PRO A 183 17.33 -12.47 6.41
C PRO A 183 16.30 -12.04 5.36
N LYS A 184 16.49 -10.82 4.82
CA LYS A 184 15.63 -10.23 3.80
C LYS A 184 14.21 -9.94 4.29
N GLY A 185 13.24 -9.91 3.36
CA GLY A 185 11.86 -9.49 3.62
C GLY A 185 11.68 -7.98 3.62
N TRP A 186 10.45 -7.56 3.78
CA TRP A 186 10.08 -6.15 3.88
C TRP A 186 9.70 -5.78 5.31
N TYR A 187 10.06 -4.58 5.72
CA TYR A 187 9.47 -3.95 6.89
C TYR A 187 7.96 -3.75 6.68
N ASP A 188 7.16 -3.87 7.73
CA ASP A 188 5.71 -3.85 7.63
C ASP A 188 5.17 -2.44 7.28
N ALA A 189 5.46 -1.46 8.13
CA ALA A 189 4.93 -0.12 7.99
C ALA A 189 5.93 0.93 8.53
N GLY A 190 5.55 1.64 9.60
CA GLY A 190 6.44 2.54 10.34
C GLY A 190 7.34 1.84 11.35
N ASP A 191 7.25 0.52 11.46
CA ASP A 191 8.10 -0.33 12.30
C ASP A 191 8.99 -1.24 11.43
N TYR A 192 9.98 -1.86 12.08
CA TYR A 192 10.96 -2.71 11.40
C TYR A 192 10.70 -4.20 11.59
N ASN A 193 9.49 -4.55 12.03
CA ASN A 193 9.08 -5.94 12.19
C ASN A 193 8.55 -6.52 10.87
N LYS A 194 8.47 -7.84 10.80
CA LYS A 194 8.00 -8.57 9.62
C LYS A 194 6.95 -9.58 10.03
N TYR A 195 5.79 -9.55 9.37
CA TYR A 195 4.60 -10.32 9.73
C TYR A 195 4.15 -11.16 8.54
N VAL A 196 3.95 -12.47 8.74
CA VAL A 196 3.67 -13.38 7.62
C VAL A 196 2.31 -13.08 6.99
N VAL A 197 1.28 -12.83 7.77
CA VAL A 197 -0.07 -12.56 7.23
C VAL A 197 -0.11 -11.29 6.38
N ASN A 198 0.55 -10.20 6.81
CA ASN A 198 0.64 -8.98 6.03
C ASN A 198 1.47 -9.17 4.75
N SER A 199 2.61 -9.88 4.89
CA SER A 199 3.45 -10.25 3.75
C SER A 199 2.73 -11.18 2.78
N GLY A 200 1.80 -12.00 3.26
CA GLY A 200 1.00 -12.92 2.46
C GLY A 200 0.24 -12.17 1.37
N ILE A 201 -0.70 -11.32 1.76
CA ILE A 201 -1.49 -10.54 0.80
C ILE A 201 -0.63 -9.60 -0.04
N SER A 202 0.41 -8.96 0.55
CA SER A 202 1.28 -8.03 -0.17
C SER A 202 2.08 -8.73 -1.27
N THR A 203 2.67 -9.89 -0.97
CA THR A 203 3.44 -10.67 -1.94
C THR A 203 2.52 -11.23 -3.03
N TRP A 204 1.37 -11.80 -2.65
CA TRP A 204 0.40 -12.27 -3.61
C TRP A 204 -0.07 -11.16 -4.55
N THR A 205 -0.28 -9.94 -4.05
CA THR A 205 -0.69 -8.81 -4.90
C THR A 205 0.33 -8.52 -6.00
N LEU A 206 1.63 -8.57 -5.72
CA LEU A 206 2.67 -8.40 -6.74
C LEU A 206 2.68 -9.57 -7.72
N LEU A 207 2.58 -10.80 -7.23
CA LEU A 207 2.57 -12.01 -8.04
C LEU A 207 1.33 -12.06 -8.95
N ALA A 208 0.14 -11.79 -8.44
CA ALA A 208 -1.09 -11.72 -9.21
C ALA A 208 -1.08 -10.58 -10.23
N ALA A 209 -0.52 -9.41 -9.87
CA ALA A 209 -0.35 -8.31 -10.82
C ALA A 209 0.53 -8.73 -12.02
N TRP A 210 1.62 -9.43 -11.77
CA TRP A 210 2.44 -10.02 -12.84
C TRP A 210 1.66 -11.06 -13.65
N GLU A 211 0.97 -11.99 -13.00
CA GLU A 211 0.22 -13.07 -13.66
C GLU A 211 -0.88 -12.52 -14.57
N HIS A 212 -1.62 -11.51 -14.12
CA HIS A 212 -2.75 -10.93 -14.84
C HIS A 212 -2.33 -9.94 -15.94
N TYR A 213 -1.22 -9.23 -15.74
CA TYR A 213 -0.80 -8.13 -16.64
C TYR A 213 0.69 -8.23 -17.04
N PRO A 214 1.16 -9.40 -17.55
CA PRO A 214 2.59 -9.61 -17.82
C PRO A 214 3.13 -8.62 -18.84
N GLU A 215 2.34 -8.24 -19.86
CA GLU A 215 2.76 -7.29 -20.88
C GLU A 215 2.95 -5.87 -20.33
N PHE A 216 2.23 -5.50 -19.26
CA PHE A 216 2.41 -4.22 -18.60
C PHE A 216 3.72 -4.17 -17.80
N PHE A 217 4.11 -5.26 -17.15
CA PHE A 217 5.27 -5.31 -16.27
C PHE A 217 6.57 -5.74 -16.95
N ARG A 218 6.49 -6.48 -18.06
CA ARG A 218 7.61 -7.11 -18.79
C ARG A 218 8.65 -6.06 -19.23
N GLY A 219 8.98 -5.18 -19.11
CA GLY A 219 10.00 -4.23 -19.60
C GLY A 219 10.06 -2.97 -18.73
N ARG A 220 9.40 -3.03 -17.59
CA ARG A 220 9.48 -1.94 -16.64
C ARG A 220 10.79 -1.98 -15.86
N ASP A 221 11.47 -0.87 -15.82
CA ASP A 221 12.67 -0.64 -15.03
C ASP A 221 12.28 0.13 -13.76
N LEU A 222 12.32 -0.55 -12.62
CA LEU A 222 12.07 0.07 -11.32
C LEU A 222 13.31 0.74 -10.72
N GLY A 223 14.45 0.60 -11.37
CA GLY A 223 15.74 1.11 -10.89
C GLY A 223 16.16 0.43 -9.58
N ILE A 224 15.85 -0.85 -9.39
CA ILE A 224 16.34 -1.69 -8.30
C ILE A 224 17.68 -2.32 -8.70
N PRO A 225 18.46 -2.89 -7.77
CA PRO A 225 19.75 -3.49 -8.11
C PRO A 225 19.70 -4.61 -9.15
N GLU A 226 18.55 -5.28 -9.26
CA GLU A 226 18.30 -6.39 -10.18
C GLU A 226 17.81 -5.92 -11.57
N SER A 227 17.40 -4.63 -11.71
CA SER A 227 16.87 -4.11 -12.98
C SER A 227 17.80 -4.36 -14.16
N GLY A 228 17.22 -4.80 -15.27
CA GLY A 228 17.92 -5.04 -16.52
C GLY A 228 18.46 -6.45 -16.70
N ASP A 229 18.17 -7.38 -15.80
CA ASP A 229 18.43 -8.81 -16.02
C ASP A 229 17.28 -9.48 -16.82
N ALA A 230 17.19 -10.80 -16.83
CA ALA A 230 16.18 -11.55 -17.59
C ALA A 230 14.85 -11.74 -16.84
N VAL A 231 14.77 -11.29 -15.60
CA VAL A 231 13.58 -11.39 -14.75
C VAL A 231 12.87 -10.03 -14.71
N PRO A 232 11.56 -9.96 -14.79
CA PRO A 232 10.83 -8.72 -14.55
C PRO A 232 11.04 -8.19 -13.13
N ASP A 233 11.34 -6.91 -12.98
CA ASP A 233 11.64 -6.28 -11.69
C ASP A 233 10.57 -6.53 -10.59
N ILE A 234 9.31 -6.65 -10.97
CA ILE A 234 8.22 -6.99 -10.03
C ILE A 234 8.43 -8.38 -9.39
N LEU A 235 8.97 -9.34 -10.14
CA LEU A 235 9.31 -10.66 -9.61
C LEU A 235 10.61 -10.61 -8.79
N ASP A 236 11.62 -9.84 -9.20
CA ASP A 236 12.83 -9.66 -8.39
C ASP A 236 12.50 -9.02 -7.05
N GLU A 237 11.61 -8.03 -7.02
CA GLU A 237 11.15 -7.43 -5.78
C GLU A 237 10.36 -8.42 -4.91
N ALA A 238 9.44 -9.20 -5.49
CA ALA A 238 8.71 -10.23 -4.77
C ALA A 238 9.65 -11.32 -4.24
N TRP A 239 10.70 -11.68 -4.98
CA TRP A 239 11.71 -12.65 -4.55
C TRP A 239 12.40 -12.25 -3.25
N TRP A 240 12.66 -10.96 -3.05
CA TRP A 240 13.27 -10.47 -1.82
C TRP A 240 12.47 -10.86 -0.57
N ASN A 241 11.15 -10.81 -0.66
CA ASN A 241 10.28 -11.20 0.45
C ASN A 241 10.03 -12.71 0.52
N LEU A 242 9.95 -13.39 -0.63
CA LEU A 242 9.78 -14.85 -0.69
C LEU A 242 10.92 -15.61 -0.01
N GLU A 243 12.17 -15.14 -0.12
CA GLU A 243 13.30 -15.77 0.57
C GLU A 243 13.17 -15.64 2.10
N TRP A 244 12.69 -14.50 2.59
CA TRP A 244 12.38 -14.35 4.00
C TRP A 244 11.20 -15.24 4.42
N MET A 245 10.12 -15.25 3.66
CA MET A 245 8.96 -16.09 3.95
C MET A 245 9.37 -17.57 4.05
N LEU A 246 10.19 -18.07 3.13
CA LEU A 246 10.72 -19.44 3.19
C LEU A 246 11.49 -19.71 4.49
N ALA A 247 12.21 -18.74 5.03
CA ALA A 247 12.91 -18.86 6.30
C ALA A 247 11.97 -18.79 7.52
N MET A 248 10.71 -18.41 7.34
CA MET A 248 9.69 -18.39 8.40
C MET A 248 9.01 -19.76 8.58
N GLN A 249 9.33 -20.75 7.79
CA GLN A 249 8.80 -22.11 7.97
C GLN A 249 9.73 -22.94 8.86
N ASP A 250 9.16 -23.58 9.90
CA ASP A 250 9.87 -24.57 10.68
C ASP A 250 9.98 -25.89 9.90
N ALA A 251 11.18 -26.22 9.45
CA ALA A 251 11.43 -27.43 8.70
C ALA A 251 11.15 -28.73 9.48
N GLY A 252 11.09 -28.65 10.82
CA GLY A 252 10.84 -29.81 11.67
C GLY A 252 9.38 -30.30 11.65
N ASP A 253 8.42 -29.39 11.45
CA ASP A 253 7.00 -29.75 11.45
C ASP A 253 6.21 -29.16 10.26
N GLY A 254 6.79 -28.23 9.50
CA GLY A 254 6.15 -27.55 8.38
C GLY A 254 5.30 -26.33 8.79
N GLY A 255 5.13 -26.06 10.08
CA GLY A 255 4.41 -24.90 10.57
C GLY A 255 5.17 -23.59 10.31
N VAL A 256 4.47 -22.47 10.32
CA VAL A 256 5.03 -21.16 9.99
C VAL A 256 4.95 -20.24 11.20
N TRP A 257 6.08 -19.62 11.55
CA TRP A 257 6.12 -18.59 12.57
C TRP A 257 5.35 -17.37 12.12
N HIS A 258 4.55 -16.83 13.03
CA HIS A 258 3.64 -15.73 12.72
C HIS A 258 4.37 -14.43 12.37
N LYS A 259 5.45 -14.15 13.09
CA LYS A 259 6.24 -12.93 12.87
C LYS A 259 7.69 -13.03 13.33
N LEU A 260 8.53 -12.17 12.75
CA LEU A 260 9.86 -11.83 13.19
C LEU A 260 9.84 -10.39 13.72
N THR A 261 10.12 -10.21 15.02
CA THR A 261 9.89 -8.94 15.70
C THR A 261 10.89 -8.70 16.83
N ASN A 262 11.08 -7.44 17.22
CA ASN A 262 11.56 -7.12 18.56
C ASN A 262 10.38 -7.14 19.56
N LEU A 263 10.65 -7.01 20.86
CA LEU A 263 9.58 -7.07 21.88
C LEU A 263 8.76 -5.77 21.95
N ARG A 264 9.31 -4.65 21.50
CA ARG A 264 8.68 -3.32 21.50
C ARG A 264 9.07 -2.56 20.24
N PHE A 265 8.24 -1.64 19.80
CA PHE A 265 8.57 -0.74 18.69
C PHE A 265 9.80 0.11 19.02
N ASP A 266 10.68 0.33 18.05
CA ASP A 266 11.93 1.08 18.21
C ASP A 266 11.72 2.61 18.28
N GLY A 267 10.53 3.10 17.96
CA GLY A 267 10.27 4.53 17.83
C GLY A 267 10.82 5.12 16.53
N GLU A 268 10.93 6.45 16.51
CA GLU A 268 11.36 7.21 15.31
C GLU A 268 12.90 7.21 15.17
N VAL A 269 13.45 6.11 14.74
CA VAL A 269 14.88 5.92 14.45
C VAL A 269 15.08 5.27 13.09
N MET A 270 16.24 5.49 12.47
CA MET A 270 16.58 4.83 11.21
C MET A 270 16.88 3.33 11.44
N PRO A 271 16.65 2.45 10.43
CA PRO A 271 16.77 1.00 10.60
C PRO A 271 18.12 0.54 11.15
N GLU A 272 19.22 1.17 10.73
CA GLU A 272 20.57 0.82 11.17
C GLU A 272 20.85 1.19 12.64
N ARG A 273 19.97 1.96 13.27
CA ARG A 273 20.05 2.33 14.68
C ARG A 273 19.12 1.53 15.57
N ALA A 274 18.16 0.82 14.98
CA ALA A 274 17.23 -0.06 15.67
C ALA A 274 17.89 -1.42 15.91
N THR A 275 18.67 -1.53 16.98
CA THR A 275 19.54 -2.70 17.26
C THR A 275 18.97 -3.64 18.31
N ALA A 276 17.70 -3.51 18.65
CA ALA A 276 17.04 -4.39 19.61
C ALA A 276 17.06 -5.85 19.12
N ARG A 277 17.15 -6.79 20.08
CA ARG A 277 17.13 -8.23 19.77
C ARG A 277 15.84 -8.62 19.04
N ARG A 278 15.98 -9.52 18.08
CA ARG A 278 14.89 -10.00 17.22
C ARG A 278 14.49 -11.41 17.61
N TYR A 279 13.19 -11.70 17.48
CA TYR A 279 12.57 -12.96 17.88
C TYR A 279 11.64 -13.52 16.82
N MET A 280 11.67 -14.86 16.65
CA MET A 280 10.56 -15.59 16.03
C MET A 280 9.46 -15.76 17.06
N VAL A 281 8.22 -15.38 16.75
CA VAL A 281 7.12 -15.39 17.72
C VAL A 281 5.92 -16.13 17.16
N GLY A 282 5.45 -17.10 17.93
CA GLY A 282 4.25 -17.88 17.69
C GLY A 282 4.25 -18.67 16.38
N LYS A 283 3.35 -19.61 16.26
CA LYS A 283 2.88 -20.22 15.01
C LYS A 283 1.37 -20.07 14.97
N GLY A 284 0.77 -20.07 13.78
CA GLY A 284 -0.68 -19.95 13.65
C GLY A 284 -1.20 -20.51 12.34
N THR A 285 -2.48 -20.86 12.34
CA THR A 285 -3.16 -21.43 11.17
C THR A 285 -3.20 -20.44 10.02
N ALA A 286 -3.55 -19.17 10.26
CA ALA A 286 -3.55 -18.12 9.24
C ALA A 286 -2.15 -17.98 8.61
N ALA A 287 -1.09 -17.79 9.40
CA ALA A 287 0.27 -17.66 8.88
C ALA A 287 0.70 -18.87 8.03
N ALA A 288 0.33 -20.09 8.40
CA ALA A 288 0.66 -21.28 7.63
C ALA A 288 -0.11 -21.33 6.30
N LEU A 289 -1.38 -20.94 6.28
CA LEU A 289 -2.21 -20.96 5.08
C LEU A 289 -1.86 -19.83 4.11
N ASP A 290 -1.64 -18.60 4.60
CA ASP A 290 -1.18 -17.48 3.79
C ASP A 290 0.18 -17.79 3.14
N PHE A 291 1.08 -18.37 3.92
CA PHE A 291 2.36 -18.86 3.40
C PHE A 291 2.14 -19.93 2.32
N ALA A 292 1.26 -20.91 2.55
CA ALA A 292 0.99 -21.97 1.58
C ALA A 292 0.45 -21.41 0.26
N ALA A 293 -0.48 -20.45 0.32
CA ALA A 293 -1.03 -19.78 -0.85
C ALA A 293 0.06 -19.04 -1.64
N VAL A 294 0.85 -18.20 -0.97
CA VAL A 294 1.93 -17.43 -1.62
C VAL A 294 2.99 -18.35 -2.23
N MET A 295 3.39 -19.41 -1.53
CA MET A 295 4.38 -20.34 -2.06
C MET A 295 3.83 -21.13 -3.27
N ALA A 296 2.52 -21.41 -3.31
CA ALA A 296 1.90 -22.10 -4.43
C ALA A 296 1.87 -21.24 -5.70
N ILE A 297 1.39 -19.99 -5.63
CA ILE A 297 1.44 -19.08 -6.78
C ILE A 297 2.89 -18.79 -7.19
N ALA A 298 3.79 -18.54 -6.24
CA ALA A 298 5.19 -18.28 -6.54
C ALA A 298 5.83 -19.47 -7.26
N SER A 299 5.56 -20.70 -6.84
CA SER A 299 6.05 -21.92 -7.52
C SER A 299 5.68 -21.93 -9.02
N ARG A 300 4.43 -21.54 -9.38
CA ARG A 300 4.00 -21.45 -10.78
C ARG A 300 4.75 -20.37 -11.54
N LEU A 301 4.83 -19.17 -10.96
CA LEU A 301 5.32 -17.98 -11.66
C LEU A 301 6.84 -17.95 -11.80
N TYR A 302 7.58 -18.60 -10.90
CA TYR A 302 9.05 -18.70 -11.02
C TYR A 302 9.53 -19.91 -11.82
N ALA A 303 8.65 -20.83 -12.20
CA ALA A 303 9.03 -21.99 -13.04
C ALA A 303 9.72 -21.59 -14.38
N PRO A 304 9.28 -20.54 -15.10
CA PRO A 304 9.98 -20.08 -16.30
C PRO A 304 11.38 -19.49 -16.02
N TYR A 305 11.68 -19.15 -14.79
CA TYR A 305 12.92 -18.50 -14.36
C TYR A 305 13.84 -19.44 -13.57
N GLU A 306 13.70 -20.76 -13.74
CA GLU A 306 14.49 -21.81 -13.06
C GLU A 306 16.02 -21.58 -13.19
N ALA A 307 16.47 -21.09 -14.35
CA ALA A 307 17.88 -20.80 -14.58
C ALA A 307 18.41 -19.69 -13.66
N ARG A 308 17.59 -18.73 -13.28
CA ARG A 308 17.93 -17.61 -12.39
C ARG A 308 17.71 -17.96 -10.91
N PHE A 309 16.74 -18.82 -10.63
CA PHE A 309 16.35 -19.26 -9.28
C PHE A 309 16.38 -20.79 -9.16
N PRO A 310 17.55 -21.43 -9.23
CA PRO A 310 17.66 -22.90 -9.30
C PRO A 310 16.99 -23.60 -8.10
N GLY A 311 16.10 -24.54 -8.40
CA GLY A 311 15.36 -25.32 -7.42
C GLY A 311 14.27 -24.56 -6.66
N ALA A 312 14.08 -23.26 -6.92
CA ALA A 312 13.11 -22.45 -6.19
C ALA A 312 11.66 -22.91 -6.41
N PRO A 313 11.18 -23.19 -7.63
CA PRO A 313 9.81 -23.64 -7.82
C PRO A 313 9.50 -24.95 -7.05
N ALA A 314 10.39 -25.92 -7.12
CA ALA A 314 10.23 -27.18 -6.40
C ALA A 314 10.26 -26.98 -4.87
N ARG A 315 11.15 -26.15 -4.36
CA ARG A 315 11.24 -25.81 -2.93
C ARG A 315 9.98 -25.11 -2.44
N MET A 316 9.45 -24.15 -3.21
CA MET A 316 8.22 -23.44 -2.87
C MET A 316 7.00 -24.36 -2.88
N ARG A 317 6.89 -25.24 -3.86
CA ARG A 317 5.84 -26.27 -3.88
C ARG A 317 5.89 -27.14 -2.63
N ALA A 318 7.05 -27.69 -2.31
CA ALA A 318 7.23 -28.55 -1.14
C ALA A 318 6.89 -27.79 0.16
N ALA A 319 7.28 -26.54 0.27
CA ALA A 319 7.00 -25.67 1.41
C ALA A 319 5.49 -25.38 1.53
N ALA A 320 4.80 -25.06 0.43
CA ALA A 320 3.36 -24.85 0.40
C ALA A 320 2.59 -26.09 0.87
N GLU A 321 2.93 -27.27 0.32
CA GLU A 321 2.29 -28.53 0.70
C GLU A 321 2.58 -28.90 2.18
N ALA A 322 3.76 -28.60 2.70
CA ALA A 322 4.10 -28.84 4.11
C ALA A 322 3.29 -27.92 5.05
N ALA A 323 3.19 -26.64 4.74
CA ALA A 323 2.41 -25.68 5.53
C ALA A 323 0.91 -26.01 5.48
N TRP A 324 0.38 -26.40 4.34
CA TRP A 324 -0.99 -26.90 4.20
C TRP A 324 -1.26 -28.12 5.10
N ARG A 325 -0.38 -29.14 5.09
CA ARG A 325 -0.52 -30.32 5.96
C ARG A 325 -0.47 -29.94 7.44
N TRP A 326 0.41 -29.01 7.79
CA TRP A 326 0.48 -28.51 9.17
C TRP A 326 -0.84 -27.83 9.56
N ALA A 327 -1.38 -26.95 8.72
CA ALA A 327 -2.65 -26.27 8.98
C ALA A 327 -3.83 -27.25 9.09
N GLN A 328 -3.87 -28.31 8.26
CA GLN A 328 -4.88 -29.36 8.38
C GLN A 328 -4.79 -30.12 9.71
N ALA A 329 -3.60 -30.34 10.24
CA ALA A 329 -3.38 -30.97 11.54
C ALA A 329 -3.64 -30.00 12.72
N HIS A 330 -3.62 -28.68 12.45
CA HIS A 330 -3.77 -27.61 13.42
C HIS A 330 -4.78 -26.56 12.88
N PRO A 331 -6.05 -26.94 12.68
CA PRO A 331 -6.99 -26.10 11.92
C PRO A 331 -7.50 -24.88 12.68
N ASP A 332 -7.21 -24.75 13.98
CA ASP A 332 -7.75 -23.71 14.86
C ASP A 332 -6.68 -23.19 15.84
N VAL A 333 -5.48 -22.94 15.33
CA VAL A 333 -4.41 -22.32 16.11
C VAL A 333 -4.38 -20.83 15.84
N ALA A 334 -5.20 -20.08 16.58
CA ALA A 334 -5.18 -18.64 16.56
C ALA A 334 -3.89 -18.09 17.18
N TYR A 335 -3.25 -17.14 16.51
CA TYR A 335 -2.13 -16.43 17.10
C TYR A 335 -2.56 -15.66 18.35
N ARG A 336 -1.85 -15.85 19.43
CA ARG A 336 -2.04 -15.13 20.70
C ARG A 336 -0.78 -14.35 21.03
N GLN A 337 -0.93 -13.04 21.15
CA GLN A 337 0.17 -12.14 21.48
C GLN A 337 0.73 -12.48 22.87
N PRO A 338 2.03 -12.83 23.00
CA PRO A 338 2.67 -12.99 24.30
C PRO A 338 2.65 -11.68 25.11
N GLN A 339 2.62 -11.78 26.43
CA GLN A 339 2.50 -10.62 27.33
C GLN A 339 3.68 -9.65 27.24
N ASP A 340 4.85 -10.13 26.91
CA ASP A 340 6.09 -9.37 26.78
C ASP A 340 6.31 -8.79 25.37
N VAL A 341 5.48 -9.16 24.38
CA VAL A 341 5.54 -8.66 23.01
C VAL A 341 4.49 -7.56 22.81
N HIS A 342 4.93 -6.36 22.46
CA HIS A 342 4.08 -5.16 22.32
C HIS A 342 4.10 -4.55 20.92
N THR A 343 4.44 -5.34 19.89
CA THR A 343 4.40 -4.96 18.46
C THR A 343 3.08 -5.42 17.84
N GLY A 344 2.86 -5.22 16.54
CA GLY A 344 1.63 -5.61 15.85
C GLY A 344 1.24 -7.07 16.13
N ALA A 345 -0.02 -7.32 16.46
CA ALA A 345 -0.51 -8.68 16.74
C ALA A 345 -0.93 -9.39 15.45
N TYR A 346 -1.71 -8.72 14.60
CA TYR A 346 -2.26 -9.26 13.36
C TYR A 346 -2.83 -10.68 13.48
N GLY A 347 -3.56 -10.90 14.59
CA GLY A 347 -4.19 -12.20 14.86
C GLY A 347 -5.50 -12.36 14.14
N ASP A 348 -5.82 -13.58 13.78
CA ASP A 348 -7.12 -14.00 13.30
C ASP A 348 -7.69 -15.13 14.17
N SER A 349 -8.99 -15.34 14.07
CA SER A 349 -9.73 -16.36 14.80
C SER A 349 -10.73 -17.14 13.93
N ARG A 350 -10.79 -16.84 12.65
CA ARG A 350 -11.55 -17.57 11.63
C ARG A 350 -10.63 -17.79 10.45
N PHE A 351 -10.52 -19.02 9.99
CA PHE A 351 -9.52 -19.43 9.02
C PHE A 351 -10.12 -20.01 7.73
N ASP A 352 -11.43 -19.91 7.55
CA ASP A 352 -12.09 -20.45 6.35
C ASP A 352 -11.62 -19.74 5.08
N ASP A 353 -11.38 -18.45 5.16
CA ASP A 353 -10.93 -17.66 4.01
C ASP A 353 -9.46 -17.94 3.65
N GLU A 354 -8.58 -18.15 4.64
CA GLU A 354 -7.21 -18.60 4.37
C GLU A 354 -7.18 -20.05 3.84
N PHE A 355 -8.02 -20.95 4.39
CA PHE A 355 -8.16 -22.28 3.83
C PHE A 355 -8.64 -22.25 2.40
N ALA A 356 -9.62 -21.41 2.07
CA ALA A 356 -10.12 -21.26 0.70
C ALA A 356 -9.03 -20.73 -0.24
N TRP A 357 -8.32 -19.69 0.17
CA TRP A 357 -7.27 -19.10 -0.65
C TRP A 357 -6.12 -20.08 -0.88
N ALA A 358 -5.57 -20.69 0.16
CA ALA A 358 -4.50 -21.68 0.05
C ALA A 358 -4.93 -22.89 -0.80
N ALA A 359 -6.16 -23.36 -0.65
CA ALA A 359 -6.69 -24.45 -1.45
C ALA A 359 -6.82 -24.08 -2.93
N ALA A 360 -7.29 -22.86 -3.26
CA ALA A 360 -7.35 -22.37 -4.64
C ALA A 360 -5.97 -22.36 -5.30
N GLU A 361 -4.97 -21.78 -4.65
CA GLU A 361 -3.61 -21.68 -5.18
C GLU A 361 -2.93 -23.07 -5.33
N LEU A 362 -3.13 -23.96 -4.35
CA LEU A 362 -2.62 -25.34 -4.43
C LEU A 362 -3.33 -26.14 -5.53
N TYR A 363 -4.64 -25.92 -5.75
CA TYR A 363 -5.35 -26.52 -6.86
C TYR A 363 -4.79 -26.05 -8.21
N LEU A 364 -4.58 -24.77 -8.39
CA LEU A 364 -3.97 -24.19 -9.60
C LEU A 364 -2.54 -24.70 -9.84
N LEU A 365 -1.79 -24.96 -8.77
CA LEU A 365 -0.44 -25.50 -8.87
C LEU A 365 -0.40 -26.98 -9.22
N THR A 366 -1.34 -27.79 -8.67
CA THR A 366 -1.21 -29.26 -8.70
C THR A 366 -2.26 -29.95 -9.56
N GLY A 367 -3.43 -29.35 -9.74
CA GLY A 367 -4.60 -29.99 -10.35
C GLY A 367 -5.28 -31.04 -9.47
N GLU A 368 -4.86 -31.21 -8.21
CA GLU A 368 -5.34 -32.27 -7.36
C GLU A 368 -6.72 -31.98 -6.78
N ALA A 369 -7.67 -32.87 -7.00
CA ALA A 369 -9.07 -32.71 -6.58
C ALA A 369 -9.27 -32.55 -5.06
N GLN A 370 -8.31 -32.91 -4.22
CA GLN A 370 -8.41 -32.69 -2.78
C GLN A 370 -8.43 -31.20 -2.44
N TYR A 371 -7.65 -30.37 -3.15
CA TYR A 371 -7.61 -28.93 -2.94
C TYR A 371 -8.88 -28.25 -3.45
N TRP A 372 -9.41 -28.68 -4.60
CA TRP A 372 -10.70 -28.19 -5.06
C TRP A 372 -11.82 -28.45 -4.05
N ARG A 373 -11.91 -29.68 -3.51
CA ARG A 373 -12.90 -30.01 -2.47
C ARG A 373 -12.69 -29.20 -1.18
N ALA A 374 -11.45 -28.86 -0.85
CA ALA A 374 -11.18 -27.99 0.30
C ALA A 374 -11.65 -26.56 0.03
N PHE A 375 -11.39 -26.01 -1.18
CA PHE A 375 -11.91 -24.72 -1.61
C PHE A 375 -13.44 -24.68 -1.52
N GLU A 376 -14.15 -25.64 -2.12
CA GLU A 376 -15.62 -25.71 -2.06
C GLU A 376 -16.18 -25.76 -0.62
N ARG A 377 -15.44 -26.34 0.32
CA ARG A 377 -15.85 -26.43 1.72
C ARG A 377 -15.70 -25.12 2.47
N HIS A 378 -14.67 -24.36 2.18
CA HIS A 378 -14.27 -23.19 2.96
C HIS A 378 -14.60 -21.86 2.25
N ALA A 379 -14.86 -21.88 0.93
CA ALA A 379 -15.17 -20.67 0.18
C ALA A 379 -16.47 -20.04 0.67
N ALA A 380 -16.41 -18.74 0.91
CA ALA A 380 -17.53 -17.90 1.32
C ALA A 380 -17.61 -16.68 0.38
N ASP A 381 -18.52 -15.76 0.66
CA ASP A 381 -18.60 -14.48 -0.06
C ASP A 381 -17.24 -13.77 0.01
N PRO A 382 -16.69 -13.33 -1.13
CA PRO A 382 -15.29 -12.89 -1.20
C PRO A 382 -14.97 -11.65 -0.37
N GLY A 383 -15.92 -10.77 -0.11
CA GLY A 383 -15.67 -9.54 0.66
C GLY A 383 -14.66 -8.59 0.01
N VAL A 384 -14.18 -7.63 0.78
CA VAL A 384 -13.08 -6.73 0.38
C VAL A 384 -11.78 -7.26 0.98
N PRO A 385 -10.75 -7.53 0.17
CA PRO A 385 -9.50 -8.09 0.67
C PRO A 385 -8.77 -7.19 1.67
N SER A 386 -8.24 -7.79 2.72
CA SER A 386 -7.33 -7.18 3.68
C SER A 386 -6.44 -8.28 4.26
N TRP A 387 -5.49 -7.93 5.13
CA TRP A 387 -4.67 -8.93 5.82
C TRP A 387 -5.51 -9.88 6.72
N ALA A 388 -6.68 -9.44 7.19
CA ALA A 388 -7.60 -10.21 8.03
C ALA A 388 -8.80 -10.77 7.24
N SER A 389 -8.83 -10.63 5.93
CA SER A 389 -9.92 -11.14 5.07
C SER A 389 -9.37 -11.41 3.68
N VAL A 390 -8.92 -12.64 3.46
CA VAL A 390 -8.22 -13.05 2.24
C VAL A 390 -9.09 -13.86 1.28
N GLY A 391 -10.36 -14.09 1.62
CA GLY A 391 -11.26 -14.97 0.86
C GLY A 391 -11.46 -14.59 -0.61
N ALA A 392 -11.37 -13.29 -0.95
CA ALA A 392 -11.44 -12.85 -2.34
C ALA A 392 -10.24 -13.30 -3.20
N LEU A 393 -9.07 -13.51 -2.60
CA LEU A 393 -7.83 -13.76 -3.34
C LEU A 393 -7.91 -15.07 -4.12
N GLY A 394 -8.40 -16.14 -3.48
CA GLY A 394 -8.63 -17.42 -4.16
C GLY A 394 -9.60 -17.32 -5.33
N TRP A 395 -10.68 -16.54 -5.20
CA TRP A 395 -11.62 -16.31 -6.29
C TRP A 395 -10.99 -15.53 -7.45
N VAL A 396 -10.17 -14.52 -7.16
CA VAL A 396 -9.45 -13.75 -8.20
C VAL A 396 -8.50 -14.66 -8.97
N SER A 397 -7.72 -15.49 -8.29
CA SER A 397 -6.82 -16.44 -8.95
C SER A 397 -7.58 -17.46 -9.81
N LEU A 398 -8.66 -18.05 -9.28
CA LEU A 398 -9.48 -19.02 -10.05
C LEU A 398 -10.21 -18.38 -11.23
N ALA A 399 -10.61 -17.11 -11.12
CA ALA A 399 -11.29 -16.42 -12.22
C ALA A 399 -10.34 -16.05 -13.37
N HIS A 400 -9.04 -15.96 -13.11
CA HIS A 400 -8.03 -15.71 -14.14
C HIS A 400 -7.70 -16.98 -14.96
N HIS A 401 -7.78 -18.14 -14.34
CA HIS A 401 -7.47 -19.46 -14.94
C HIS A 401 -8.71 -20.23 -15.41
#